data_3a560780e029c3c2307e9b57e6019293
#
_entry.id   3a560780e029c3c2307e9b57e6019293
#
_cell.length_a   1.000
_cell.length_b   1.000
_cell.length_c   1.000
_cell.angle_alpha   90.00
_cell.angle_beta   90.00
_cell.angle_gamma   90.00
#
_symmetry.space_group_name_H-M   'P 1'
#
loop_
_entity.id
_entity.type
_entity.pdbx_description
1 polymer ?
#
loop_
_entity_poly.entity_id
_entity_poly.type
_entity_poly.pdbx_seq_one_letter_code
_entity_poly.pdbx_strand_id
1 'polypeptide(L)'
;MTSSPFLDPWPSKAVFVRERLGLGERPNDSYCYNSAKNSTVLQGVTFGGIPTVLLLDVSCFLFLILVFSIIRRRFWDYGRIALVSEAGSEARFQRLSSSSSGQQDFENELGCCPWLTAIFRLHDDQILEWCGEDAIHYLSFQRHIIFLLVVISFLSLCVILPVNLSGDLLGKDPYSFGRTTIANLQTDNDLLWLHTVFSVIYLFLTVGFMWHHTRSIRYKEESLVRQTLFITGLPREARKETVESHFRDAYPTCEVVDVQLCYSVAKLIYLCKERKKTEKSLTYYTNLQAKTGRRTLINPKPCGQFCCCEVQGCEREDAISYYTRMNDSLLERITAEESRVQDQPLGMAFVTFREKSMATYILKDFNACKCQGLRCKGEPQPSSYSRELCVSKWTVTFASYPEDICWKNLSIQGVRWWLQWLGINFSLFVVLFFLTTPSIIMSTMDKFNVTKPIHALNNPVISQFFPTLLLWSFSALLPSIVYYSTLLESHWTRSGENRIMVSKVYIFLIFMVLILPSLGLTSLDFFFRWLFDKTSSETSIRLECVFLPDQGAFFVNYVIASAFIGSGMELLRLPGLILYTFRMIMAKTAADRRNVKQ
;
A
#
# COMPACT_ATOMS: atom_id res chain seq x y z
N MET A 1 21.81 -31.30 73.46
CA MET A 1 20.63 -31.86 72.82
C MET A 1 20.40 -30.96 71.58
N THR A 2 21.07 -31.21 70.57
CA THR A 2 20.84 -31.67 69.22
C THR A 2 19.69 -30.97 68.50
N SER A 3 20.01 -29.96 67.69
CA SER A 3 19.18 -29.41 66.66
C SER A 3 19.87 -29.66 65.31
N SER A 4 19.16 -30.38 64.43
CA SER A 4 19.55 -30.79 63.10
C SER A 4 19.63 -29.59 62.11
N PRO A 5 20.48 -29.61 61.09
CA PRO A 5 20.55 -28.56 60.06
C PRO A 5 19.43 -28.76 59.05
N PHE A 6 18.63 -27.73 58.87
CA PHE A 6 17.65 -27.63 57.76
C PHE A 6 18.37 -27.30 56.48
N LEU A 7 18.05 -28.05 55.44
CA LEU A 7 18.49 -27.90 54.06
C LEU A 7 18.05 -26.54 53.49
N ASP A 8 19.01 -25.76 52.99
CA ASP A 8 18.74 -24.59 52.16
C ASP A 8 18.05 -24.96 50.86
N PRO A 9 17.01 -24.29 50.44
CA PRO A 9 16.39 -24.54 49.14
C PRO A 9 17.33 -24.08 48.01
N TRP A 10 17.48 -24.92 47.00
CA TRP A 10 18.25 -24.66 45.79
C TRP A 10 17.86 -23.32 45.17
N PRO A 11 18.84 -22.47 44.74
CA PRO A 11 18.55 -21.25 44.04
C PRO A 11 17.86 -21.59 42.71
N SER A 12 16.77 -20.91 42.46
CA SER A 12 15.95 -21.10 41.26
C SER A 12 16.84 -20.97 40.01
N LYS A 13 16.65 -21.85 39.03
CA LYS A 13 17.41 -21.87 37.76
C LYS A 13 17.45 -20.50 37.06
N ALA A 14 16.48 -19.66 37.34
CA ALA A 14 16.40 -18.28 36.83
C ALA A 14 17.53 -17.37 37.35
N VAL A 15 17.96 -17.53 38.60
CA VAL A 15 19.07 -16.74 39.18
C VAL A 15 20.40 -17.15 38.55
N PHE A 16 20.62 -18.44 38.32
CA PHE A 16 21.86 -18.98 37.71
C PHE A 16 22.04 -18.59 36.24
N VAL A 17 20.92 -18.46 35.48
CA VAL A 17 20.96 -18.04 34.08
C VAL A 17 21.23 -16.53 33.99
N ARG A 18 20.71 -15.76 34.95
CA ARG A 18 20.86 -14.28 35.00
C ARG A 18 22.31 -13.89 35.32
N GLU A 19 22.97 -14.61 36.21
CA GLU A 19 24.37 -14.38 36.61
C GLU A 19 25.33 -14.72 35.44
N ARG A 20 25.03 -15.74 34.64
CA ARG A 20 25.82 -16.12 33.45
C ARG A 20 25.67 -15.15 32.27
N LEU A 21 24.59 -14.42 32.19
CA LEU A 21 24.33 -13.45 31.13
C LEU A 21 24.83 -12.05 31.46
N GLY A 22 25.48 -11.82 32.61
CA GLY A 22 26.04 -10.54 33.00
C GLY A 22 24.95 -9.43 33.19
N LEU A 23 23.70 -9.82 33.40
CA LEU A 23 22.59 -8.93 33.72
C LEU A 23 22.73 -8.57 35.21
N GLY A 24 23.36 -7.40 35.46
CA GLY A 24 23.65 -6.89 36.79
C GLY A 24 22.44 -6.79 37.70
N GLU A 25 22.66 -6.42 38.96
CA GLU A 25 21.74 -6.32 40.08
C GLU A 25 20.33 -5.88 39.68
N ARG A 26 19.31 -6.49 40.33
CA ARG A 26 17.90 -6.17 40.12
C ARG A 26 17.73 -4.65 40.10
N PRO A 27 17.23 -4.06 39.01
CA PRO A 27 16.85 -2.66 39.03
C PRO A 27 15.84 -2.47 40.16
N ASN A 28 16.01 -1.42 40.93
CA ASN A 28 15.11 -1.07 42.00
C ASN A 28 13.67 -1.11 41.44
N ASP A 29 12.87 -2.09 41.84
CA ASP A 29 11.51 -2.33 41.31
C ASP A 29 10.61 -1.06 41.41
N SER A 30 11.02 -0.11 42.29
CA SER A 30 10.36 1.17 42.47
C SER A 30 10.50 2.15 41.29
N TYR A 31 11.53 2.00 40.41
CA TYR A 31 11.79 3.00 39.34
C TYR A 31 10.85 2.83 38.13
N CYS A 32 10.69 1.63 37.63
CA CYS A 32 9.71 1.38 36.54
C CYS A 32 8.27 1.58 37.00
N TYR A 33 7.99 1.28 38.27
CA TYR A 33 6.69 1.46 38.90
C TYR A 33 6.34 2.94 39.08
N ASN A 34 7.31 3.77 39.45
CA ASN A 34 7.09 5.22 39.58
C ASN A 34 6.83 5.90 38.22
N SER A 35 7.39 5.40 37.15
CA SER A 35 7.09 5.92 35.81
C SER A 35 5.61 5.65 35.42
N ALA A 36 5.09 4.48 35.73
CA ALA A 36 3.68 4.15 35.52
C ALA A 36 2.72 4.95 36.40
N LYS A 37 3.09 5.21 37.68
CA LYS A 37 2.30 6.04 38.61
C LYS A 37 2.27 7.52 38.23
N ASN A 38 3.31 8.04 37.60
CA ASN A 38 3.41 9.44 37.18
C ASN A 38 2.86 9.69 35.78
N SER A 39 2.35 8.65 35.09
CA SER A 39 1.75 8.78 33.77
C SER A 39 0.45 9.60 33.87
N THR A 40 0.46 10.78 33.27
CA THR A 40 -0.72 11.65 33.16
C THR A 40 -1.85 11.00 32.35
N VAL A 41 -1.52 10.05 31.48
CA VAL A 41 -2.47 9.30 30.65
C VAL A 41 -3.24 8.26 31.48
N LEU A 42 -2.57 7.63 32.47
CA LEU A 42 -3.19 6.62 33.32
C LEU A 42 -4.00 7.25 34.47
N GLN A 43 -3.64 8.43 34.96
CA GLN A 43 -4.24 9.05 36.16
C GLN A 43 -4.88 10.42 35.95
N GLY A 44 -4.57 11.12 34.83
CA GLY A 44 -4.95 12.54 34.67
C GLY A 44 -6.25 12.80 33.95
N VAL A 45 -6.73 11.85 33.11
CA VAL A 45 -7.90 12.05 32.25
C VAL A 45 -8.85 10.88 32.39
N THR A 46 -10.15 11.15 32.55
CA THR A 46 -11.19 10.13 32.66
C THR A 46 -11.09 9.13 31.51
N PHE A 47 -10.81 7.87 31.86
CA PHE A 47 -10.69 6.74 30.95
C PHE A 47 -9.73 6.95 29.75
N GLY A 48 -8.59 7.62 29.98
CA GLY A 48 -7.59 7.89 28.93
C GLY A 48 -8.10 8.77 27.78
N GLY A 49 -9.20 9.51 27.99
CA GLY A 49 -9.82 10.39 26.98
C GLY A 49 -10.58 9.65 25.87
N ILE A 50 -10.69 8.32 25.95
CA ILE A 50 -11.35 7.48 24.93
C ILE A 50 -12.79 7.92 24.64
N PRO A 51 -13.67 8.20 25.65
CA PRO A 51 -15.04 8.63 25.37
C PRO A 51 -15.12 9.94 24.58
N THR A 52 -14.24 10.88 24.88
CA THR A 52 -14.20 12.20 24.21
C THR A 52 -13.74 12.04 22.75
N VAL A 53 -12.68 11.25 22.52
CA VAL A 53 -12.17 10.96 21.19
C VAL A 53 -13.23 10.22 20.37
N LEU A 54 -13.87 9.20 20.95
CA LEU A 54 -14.93 8.45 20.28
C LEU A 54 -16.09 9.35 19.82
N LEU A 55 -16.58 10.21 20.71
CA LEU A 55 -17.69 11.12 20.39
C LEU A 55 -17.32 12.09 19.28
N LEU A 56 -16.10 12.59 19.31
CA LEU A 56 -15.59 13.53 18.30
C LEU A 56 -15.40 12.85 16.95
N ASP A 57 -14.80 11.64 16.93
CA ASP A 57 -14.58 10.87 15.71
C ASP A 57 -15.89 10.43 15.06
N VAL A 58 -16.88 9.99 15.85
CA VAL A 58 -18.23 9.68 15.35
C VAL A 58 -18.89 10.93 14.76
N SER A 59 -18.77 12.08 15.40
CA SER A 59 -19.32 13.35 14.88
C SER A 59 -18.66 13.74 13.56
N CYS A 60 -17.33 13.61 13.46
CA CYS A 60 -16.60 13.82 12.21
C CYS A 60 -17.05 12.85 11.12
N PHE A 61 -17.22 11.57 11.44
CA PHE A 61 -17.68 10.56 10.49
C PHE A 61 -19.08 10.86 9.94
N LEU A 62 -20.02 11.23 10.81
CA LEU A 62 -21.36 11.64 10.38
C LEU A 62 -21.32 12.87 9.49
N PHE A 63 -20.46 13.84 9.81
CA PHE A 63 -20.24 15.01 8.95
C PHE A 63 -19.68 14.60 7.59
N LEU A 64 -18.69 13.68 7.53
CA LEU A 64 -18.12 13.19 6.27
C LEU A 64 -19.15 12.42 5.43
N ILE A 65 -20.03 11.62 6.04
CA ILE A 65 -21.16 10.96 5.35
C ILE A 65 -22.13 11.99 4.76
N LEU A 66 -22.44 13.05 5.51
CA LEU A 66 -23.31 14.13 5.04
C LEU A 66 -22.67 14.84 3.84
N VAL A 67 -21.39 15.18 3.94
CA VAL A 67 -20.63 15.79 2.83
C VAL A 67 -20.62 14.87 1.61
N PHE A 68 -20.36 13.57 1.80
CA PHE A 68 -20.42 12.58 0.71
C PHE A 68 -21.80 12.52 0.06
N SER A 69 -22.87 12.51 0.84
CA SER A 69 -24.24 12.47 0.33
C SER A 69 -24.60 13.71 -0.51
N ILE A 70 -24.10 14.89 -0.10
CA ILE A 70 -24.27 16.14 -0.84
C ILE A 70 -23.46 16.14 -2.14
N ILE A 71 -22.18 15.78 -2.05
CA ILE A 71 -21.28 15.75 -3.22
C ILE A 71 -21.80 14.76 -4.25
N ARG A 72 -22.20 13.56 -3.84
CA ARG A 72 -22.77 12.54 -4.73
C ARG A 72 -24.01 13.02 -5.48
N ARG A 73 -24.89 13.79 -4.84
CA ARG A 73 -26.10 14.31 -5.48
C ARG A 73 -25.83 15.47 -6.44
N ARG A 74 -24.90 16.35 -6.10
CA ARG A 74 -24.60 17.57 -6.87
C ARG A 74 -23.60 17.38 -7.99
N PHE A 75 -22.66 16.46 -7.82
CA PHE A 75 -21.58 16.21 -8.78
C PHE A 75 -21.74 14.80 -9.36
N TRP A 76 -22.56 14.71 -10.41
CA TRP A 76 -22.78 13.47 -11.16
C TRP A 76 -21.48 12.76 -11.58
N ASP A 77 -20.48 13.55 -11.99
CA ASP A 77 -19.17 13.04 -12.40
C ASP A 77 -18.40 12.33 -11.26
N TYR A 78 -18.71 12.62 -10.00
CA TYR A 78 -18.03 11.98 -8.85
C TYR A 78 -18.32 10.49 -8.75
N GLY A 79 -19.55 10.06 -8.99
CA GLY A 79 -19.89 8.62 -9.03
C GLY A 79 -19.23 7.89 -10.20
N ARG A 80 -19.00 8.58 -11.32
CA ARG A 80 -18.29 8.04 -12.49
C ARG A 80 -16.79 7.89 -12.27
N ILE A 81 -16.15 8.72 -11.48
CA ILE A 81 -14.72 8.62 -11.18
C ILE A 81 -14.37 7.23 -10.61
N ALA A 82 -15.28 6.65 -9.81
CA ALA A 82 -15.09 5.31 -9.27
C ALA A 82 -15.14 4.20 -10.35
N LEU A 83 -15.92 4.42 -11.42
CA LEU A 83 -16.10 3.44 -12.50
C LEU A 83 -15.06 3.59 -13.62
N VAL A 84 -14.45 4.76 -13.77
CA VAL A 84 -13.58 5.10 -14.91
C VAL A 84 -12.08 5.02 -14.56
N SER A 85 -11.73 4.87 -13.29
CA SER A 85 -10.32 4.80 -12.86
C SER A 85 -9.51 3.65 -13.48
N GLU A 86 -10.17 2.65 -14.07
CA GLU A 86 -9.53 1.59 -14.86
C GLU A 86 -10.06 1.58 -16.27
N ALA A 87 -9.56 2.48 -17.10
CA ALA A 87 -9.84 2.52 -18.53
C ALA A 87 -9.16 1.35 -19.28
N GLY A 88 -9.58 0.12 -18.98
CA GLY A 88 -9.31 -1.07 -19.77
C GLY A 88 -10.56 -1.61 -20.46
N SER A 89 -11.73 -1.04 -20.24
CA SER A 89 -12.96 -1.65 -20.70
C SER A 89 -13.97 -0.68 -21.30
N GLU A 90 -13.62 -0.08 -22.46
CA GLU A 90 -14.67 0.48 -23.35
C GLU A 90 -15.75 -0.60 -23.66
N ALA A 91 -15.35 -1.86 -23.74
CA ALA A 91 -16.25 -3.00 -23.92
C ALA A 91 -17.14 -3.31 -22.68
N ARG A 92 -16.65 -3.06 -21.45
CA ARG A 92 -17.46 -3.18 -20.22
C ARG A 92 -18.45 -2.03 -20.07
N PHE A 93 -18.05 -0.82 -20.44
CA PHE A 93 -18.92 0.35 -20.39
C PHE A 93 -20.09 0.24 -21.37
N GLN A 94 -19.88 -0.34 -22.56
CA GLN A 94 -20.96 -0.62 -23.50
C GLN A 94 -21.94 -1.67 -22.98
N ARG A 95 -21.49 -2.69 -22.25
CA ARG A 95 -22.38 -3.67 -21.61
C ARG A 95 -23.18 -3.07 -20.46
N LEU A 96 -22.57 -2.20 -19.64
CA LEU A 96 -23.25 -1.49 -18.56
C LEU A 96 -24.28 -0.46 -19.06
N SER A 97 -24.04 0.14 -20.22
CA SER A 97 -25.01 1.06 -20.85
C SER A 97 -26.14 0.34 -21.57
N SER A 98 -25.97 -0.91 -21.93
CA SER A 98 -27.03 -1.74 -22.54
C SER A 98 -27.91 -2.50 -21.53
N SER A 99 -27.45 -2.68 -20.28
CA SER A 99 -28.24 -3.25 -19.19
C SER A 99 -28.87 -2.14 -18.31
N SER A 100 -29.56 -1.22 -18.96
CA SER A 100 -30.18 -0.04 -18.32
C SER A 100 -31.36 -0.35 -17.37
N SER A 101 -31.75 -1.59 -17.19
CA SER A 101 -32.84 -1.97 -16.28
C SER A 101 -32.47 -2.00 -14.79
N GLY A 102 -31.19 -2.21 -14.42
CA GLY A 102 -30.77 -2.23 -13.02
C GLY A 102 -30.37 -0.86 -12.44
N GLN A 103 -30.13 0.13 -13.29
CA GLN A 103 -29.69 1.46 -12.87
C GLN A 103 -30.86 2.37 -12.50
N GLN A 104 -32.06 2.11 -13.04
CA GLN A 104 -33.26 2.90 -12.75
C GLN A 104 -33.81 2.66 -11.34
N ASP A 105 -33.60 1.46 -10.76
CA ASP A 105 -34.06 1.16 -9.39
C ASP A 105 -33.27 1.92 -8.30
N PHE A 106 -32.04 2.33 -8.60
CA PHE A 106 -31.21 3.11 -7.67
C PHE A 106 -31.54 4.61 -7.62
N GLU A 107 -32.14 5.17 -8.66
CA GLU A 107 -32.44 6.61 -8.74
C GLU A 107 -33.82 6.97 -8.15
N ASN A 108 -34.72 6.03 -8.03
CA ASN A 108 -36.12 6.30 -7.67
C ASN A 108 -36.44 6.23 -6.17
N GLU A 109 -35.51 5.88 -5.29
CA GLU A 109 -35.76 5.94 -3.84
C GLU A 109 -35.65 7.37 -3.29
N LEU A 110 -36.81 7.97 -3.01
CA LEU A 110 -37.00 9.23 -2.31
C LEU A 110 -36.58 9.11 -0.83
N GLY A 111 -35.29 9.12 -0.54
CA GLY A 111 -34.77 9.06 0.84
C GLY A 111 -33.51 9.90 1.04
N CYS A 112 -33.18 10.24 2.28
CA CYS A 112 -31.95 10.98 2.59
C CYS A 112 -30.66 10.19 2.25
N CYS A 113 -30.66 8.86 2.38
CA CYS A 113 -29.52 8.00 2.09
C CYS A 113 -29.93 6.67 1.43
N PRO A 114 -30.55 6.68 0.22
CA PRO A 114 -31.00 5.44 -0.45
C PRO A 114 -29.84 4.51 -0.80
N TRP A 115 -28.64 5.05 -0.99
CA TRP A 115 -27.42 4.29 -1.27
C TRP A 115 -27.02 3.36 -0.13
N LEU A 116 -27.35 3.71 1.11
CA LEU A 116 -27.00 2.91 2.29
C LEU A 116 -27.82 1.61 2.33
N THR A 117 -29.14 1.72 2.11
CA THR A 117 -30.03 0.54 2.01
C THR A 117 -29.69 -0.34 0.81
N ALA A 118 -29.32 0.25 -0.29
CA ALA A 118 -28.90 -0.45 -1.49
C ALA A 118 -27.65 -1.31 -1.27
N ILE A 119 -26.65 -0.79 -0.54
CA ILE A 119 -25.41 -1.54 -0.22
C ILE A 119 -25.70 -2.83 0.54
N PHE A 120 -26.65 -2.80 1.50
CA PHE A 120 -27.03 -4.01 2.26
C PHE A 120 -27.80 -5.05 1.45
N ARG A 121 -28.34 -4.68 0.27
CA ARG A 121 -29.05 -5.58 -0.65
C ARG A 121 -28.16 -6.16 -1.74
N LEU A 122 -26.93 -5.65 -1.90
CA LEU A 122 -25.99 -6.12 -2.92
C LEU A 122 -25.53 -7.56 -2.62
N HIS A 123 -25.63 -8.43 -3.63
CA HIS A 123 -25.15 -9.81 -3.58
C HIS A 123 -23.77 -9.91 -4.21
N ASP A 124 -22.99 -10.90 -3.77
CA ASP A 124 -21.63 -11.11 -4.27
C ASP A 124 -21.56 -11.31 -5.79
N ASP A 125 -22.59 -11.94 -6.39
CA ASP A 125 -22.67 -12.15 -7.84
C ASP A 125 -22.76 -10.83 -8.63
N GLN A 126 -23.50 -9.85 -8.11
CA GLN A 126 -23.61 -8.53 -8.71
C GLN A 126 -22.27 -7.75 -8.60
N ILE A 127 -21.59 -7.90 -7.45
CA ILE A 127 -20.27 -7.29 -7.25
C ILE A 127 -19.24 -7.93 -8.18
N LEU A 128 -19.31 -9.25 -8.39
CA LEU A 128 -18.46 -9.97 -9.34
C LEU A 128 -18.64 -9.46 -10.76
N GLU A 129 -19.89 -9.27 -11.20
CA GLU A 129 -20.20 -8.79 -12.53
C GLU A 129 -19.74 -7.35 -12.75
N TRP A 130 -19.90 -6.47 -11.76
CA TRP A 130 -19.59 -5.05 -11.89
C TRP A 130 -18.13 -4.70 -11.62
N CYS A 131 -17.51 -5.32 -10.60
CA CYS A 131 -16.21 -4.97 -10.09
C CYS A 131 -15.12 -6.01 -10.39
N GLY A 132 -15.50 -7.23 -10.76
CA GLY A 132 -14.57 -8.33 -11.06
C GLY A 132 -14.17 -9.17 -9.83
N GLU A 133 -13.34 -10.19 -10.09
CA GLU A 133 -12.90 -11.17 -9.09
C GLU A 133 -12.08 -10.55 -7.94
N ASP A 134 -11.26 -9.54 -8.22
CA ASP A 134 -10.42 -8.87 -7.22
C ASP A 134 -11.24 -8.22 -6.10
N ALA A 135 -12.40 -7.64 -6.44
CA ALA A 135 -13.30 -7.05 -5.45
C ALA A 135 -13.88 -8.10 -4.49
N ILE A 136 -14.26 -9.27 -5.02
CA ILE A 136 -14.75 -10.39 -4.21
C ILE A 136 -13.67 -10.92 -3.28
N HIS A 137 -12.44 -11.08 -3.77
CA HIS A 137 -11.30 -11.50 -2.95
C HIS A 137 -11.00 -10.51 -1.83
N TYR A 138 -11.05 -9.22 -2.11
CA TYR A 138 -10.88 -8.17 -1.11
C TYR A 138 -11.96 -8.21 -0.02
N LEU A 139 -13.23 -8.32 -0.41
CA LEU A 139 -14.36 -8.42 0.52
C LEU A 139 -14.30 -9.73 1.34
N SER A 140 -13.93 -10.83 0.71
CA SER A 140 -13.72 -12.11 1.39
C SER A 140 -12.61 -12.00 2.45
N PHE A 141 -11.50 -11.35 2.12
CA PHE A 141 -10.43 -11.07 3.08
C PHE A 141 -10.92 -10.25 4.27
N GLN A 142 -11.66 -9.17 4.03
CA GLN A 142 -12.24 -8.36 5.10
C GLN A 142 -13.20 -9.15 5.99
N ARG A 143 -14.08 -9.97 5.41
CA ARG A 143 -15.00 -10.83 6.18
C ARG A 143 -14.24 -11.79 7.10
N HIS A 144 -13.15 -12.41 6.63
CA HIS A 144 -12.33 -13.31 7.44
C HIS A 144 -11.64 -12.55 8.60
N ILE A 145 -11.11 -11.35 8.35
CA ILE A 145 -10.51 -10.52 9.41
C ILE A 145 -11.57 -10.08 10.42
N ILE A 146 -12.74 -9.64 9.99
CA ILE A 146 -13.83 -9.24 10.90
C ILE A 146 -14.20 -10.42 11.82
N PHE A 147 -14.38 -11.61 11.25
CA PHE A 147 -14.70 -12.79 12.04
C PHE A 147 -13.60 -13.14 13.04
N LEU A 148 -12.33 -13.10 12.62
CA LEU A 148 -11.18 -13.29 13.50
C LEU A 148 -11.19 -12.28 14.66
N LEU A 149 -11.39 -11.00 14.36
CA LEU A 149 -11.44 -9.94 15.36
C LEU A 149 -12.61 -10.09 16.33
N VAL A 150 -13.78 -10.55 15.88
CA VAL A 150 -14.93 -10.86 16.74
C VAL A 150 -14.57 -11.95 17.73
N VAL A 151 -13.93 -13.04 17.26
CA VAL A 151 -13.50 -14.14 18.13
C VAL A 151 -12.46 -13.68 19.16
N ILE A 152 -11.44 -12.93 18.73
CA ILE A 152 -10.42 -12.38 19.64
C ILE A 152 -11.05 -11.43 20.66
N SER A 153 -11.94 -10.54 20.22
CA SER A 153 -12.64 -9.59 21.10
C SER A 153 -13.48 -10.31 22.15
N PHE A 154 -14.22 -11.34 21.73
CA PHE A 154 -15.02 -12.13 22.66
C PHE A 154 -14.15 -12.80 23.74
N LEU A 155 -13.06 -13.45 23.33
CA LEU A 155 -12.13 -14.08 24.27
C LEU A 155 -11.48 -13.06 25.20
N SER A 156 -11.08 -11.90 24.66
CA SER A 156 -10.46 -10.83 25.46
C SER A 156 -11.42 -10.22 26.47
N LEU A 157 -12.67 -9.98 26.07
CA LEU A 157 -13.69 -9.42 26.97
C LEU A 157 -14.13 -10.40 28.06
N CYS A 158 -14.23 -11.70 27.73
CA CYS A 158 -14.67 -12.70 28.67
C CYS A 158 -13.59 -13.16 29.65
N VAL A 159 -12.32 -13.14 29.27
CA VAL A 159 -11.24 -13.70 30.08
C VAL A 159 -10.20 -12.65 30.48
N ILE A 160 -9.61 -11.97 29.50
CA ILE A 160 -8.48 -11.05 29.79
C ILE A 160 -8.92 -9.83 30.57
N LEU A 161 -10.04 -9.22 30.18
CA LEU A 161 -10.54 -8.03 30.86
C LEU A 161 -10.92 -8.28 32.32
N PRO A 162 -11.68 -9.33 32.68
CA PRO A 162 -11.96 -9.65 34.10
C PRO A 162 -10.69 -9.91 34.90
N VAL A 163 -9.69 -10.59 34.32
CA VAL A 163 -8.40 -10.83 34.97
C VAL A 163 -7.70 -9.50 35.27
N ASN A 164 -7.62 -8.60 34.32
CA ASN A 164 -7.00 -7.28 34.50
C ASN A 164 -7.71 -6.47 35.57
N LEU A 165 -9.04 -6.51 35.60
CA LEU A 165 -9.86 -5.81 36.59
C LEU A 165 -9.76 -6.39 38.01
N SER A 166 -9.34 -7.64 38.18
CA SER A 166 -9.14 -8.30 39.47
C SER A 166 -7.91 -7.80 40.22
N GLY A 167 -6.97 -7.12 39.55
CA GLY A 167 -5.80 -6.53 40.18
C GLY A 167 -6.11 -5.24 40.94
N ASP A 168 -5.25 -4.87 41.89
CA ASP A 168 -5.38 -3.69 42.76
C ASP A 168 -4.15 -2.76 42.70
N LEU A 169 -3.21 -2.97 41.78
CA LEU A 169 -1.93 -2.27 41.77
C LEU A 169 -2.06 -0.76 41.48
N LEU A 170 -2.96 -0.36 40.59
CA LEU A 170 -3.17 1.04 40.17
C LEU A 170 -4.24 1.80 40.94
N GLY A 171 -4.73 1.23 42.08
CA GLY A 171 -5.71 1.87 42.95
C GLY A 171 -7.16 1.56 42.55
N LYS A 172 -8.10 2.13 43.33
CA LYS A 172 -9.55 1.80 43.24
C LYS A 172 -10.36 2.78 42.38
N ASP A 173 -9.71 3.70 41.67
CA ASP A 173 -10.45 4.66 40.85
C ASP A 173 -11.12 3.94 39.65
N PRO A 174 -12.48 3.89 39.60
CA PRO A 174 -13.19 3.20 38.54
C PRO A 174 -13.01 3.85 37.14
N TYR A 175 -12.59 5.09 37.10
CA TYR A 175 -12.41 5.85 35.85
C TYR A 175 -10.98 5.76 35.26
N SER A 176 -10.09 5.02 35.93
CA SER A 176 -8.71 4.83 35.46
C SER A 176 -8.64 3.80 34.31
N PHE A 177 -8.13 4.22 33.17
CA PHE A 177 -7.86 3.31 32.01
C PHE A 177 -6.87 2.20 32.39
N GLY A 178 -5.88 2.50 33.23
CA GLY A 178 -4.85 1.55 33.65
C GLY A 178 -5.41 0.27 34.27
N ARG A 179 -6.57 0.30 34.89
CA ARG A 179 -7.22 -0.88 35.49
C ARG A 179 -7.63 -1.94 34.47
N THR A 180 -7.88 -1.54 33.22
CA THR A 180 -8.24 -2.47 32.15
C THR A 180 -7.02 -3.14 31.53
N THR A 181 -5.82 -2.72 31.90
CA THR A 181 -4.55 -3.19 31.35
C THR A 181 -3.86 -4.17 32.28
N ILE A 182 -2.88 -4.91 31.75
CA ILE A 182 -2.01 -5.80 32.51
C ILE A 182 -1.26 -5.08 33.64
N ALA A 183 -1.09 -3.75 33.56
CA ALA A 183 -0.45 -2.92 34.57
C ALA A 183 -1.12 -2.98 35.95
N ASN A 184 -2.39 -3.37 36.01
CA ASN A 184 -3.14 -3.48 37.27
C ASN A 184 -2.80 -4.76 38.06
N LEU A 185 -2.12 -5.74 37.43
CA LEU A 185 -1.72 -6.98 38.05
C LEU A 185 -0.37 -6.83 38.76
N GLN A 186 -0.22 -7.46 39.94
CA GLN A 186 1.07 -7.52 40.65
C GLN A 186 2.07 -8.38 39.90
N THR A 187 3.37 -8.08 40.04
CA THR A 187 4.46 -8.75 39.34
C THR A 187 4.60 -10.25 39.63
N ASP A 188 4.14 -10.69 40.81
CA ASP A 188 4.21 -12.09 41.25
C ASP A 188 2.86 -12.83 41.10
N ASN A 189 1.91 -12.25 40.36
CA ASN A 189 0.59 -12.86 40.22
C ASN A 189 0.62 -13.97 39.14
N ASP A 190 0.18 -15.17 39.49
CA ASP A 190 0.10 -16.33 38.57
C ASP A 190 -0.84 -16.07 37.36
N LEU A 191 -1.78 -15.14 37.47
CA LEU A 191 -2.67 -14.74 36.38
C LEU A 191 -1.94 -14.09 35.19
N LEU A 192 -0.68 -13.66 35.35
CA LEU A 192 0.15 -13.18 34.26
C LEU A 192 0.41 -14.27 33.20
N TRP A 193 0.50 -15.54 33.62
CA TRP A 193 0.64 -16.65 32.69
C TRP A 193 -0.53 -16.77 31.71
N LEU A 194 -1.72 -16.35 32.13
CA LEU A 194 -2.90 -16.36 31.29
C LEU A 194 -2.71 -15.47 30.05
N HIS A 195 -2.11 -14.28 30.21
CA HIS A 195 -1.79 -13.39 29.08
C HIS A 195 -0.83 -14.04 28.08
N THR A 196 0.17 -14.76 28.57
CA THR A 196 1.11 -15.48 27.72
C THR A 196 0.41 -16.61 26.95
N VAL A 197 -0.43 -17.40 27.63
CA VAL A 197 -1.19 -18.48 26.98
C VAL A 197 -2.14 -17.91 25.93
N PHE A 198 -2.88 -16.83 26.23
CA PHE A 198 -3.80 -16.24 25.28
C PHE A 198 -3.08 -15.58 24.08
N SER A 199 -1.88 -15.00 24.26
CA SER A 199 -1.12 -14.47 23.13
C SER A 199 -0.70 -15.58 22.16
N VAL A 200 -0.35 -16.77 22.68
CA VAL A 200 -0.06 -17.96 21.85
C VAL A 200 -1.33 -18.46 21.15
N ILE A 201 -2.46 -18.50 21.85
CA ILE A 201 -3.76 -18.88 21.26
C ILE A 201 -4.12 -17.91 20.12
N TYR A 202 -3.99 -16.60 20.33
CA TYR A 202 -4.28 -15.59 19.30
C TYR A 202 -3.37 -15.72 18.08
N LEU A 203 -2.10 -16.06 18.28
CA LEU A 203 -1.18 -16.37 17.20
C LEU A 203 -1.68 -17.55 16.35
N PHE A 204 -2.03 -18.67 16.99
CA PHE A 204 -2.55 -19.85 16.26
C PHE A 204 -3.89 -19.59 15.58
N LEU A 205 -4.78 -18.86 16.22
CA LEU A 205 -6.05 -18.45 15.61
C LEU A 205 -5.79 -17.60 14.35
N THR A 206 -4.91 -16.59 14.45
CA THR A 206 -4.60 -15.71 13.32
C THR A 206 -3.99 -16.50 12.16
N VAL A 207 -3.00 -17.36 12.44
CA VAL A 207 -2.39 -18.22 11.42
C VAL A 207 -3.41 -19.16 10.80
N GLY A 208 -4.27 -19.80 11.60
CA GLY A 208 -5.29 -20.73 11.13
C GLY A 208 -6.32 -20.05 10.21
N PHE A 209 -6.82 -18.88 10.61
CA PHE A 209 -7.77 -18.10 9.78
C PHE A 209 -7.14 -17.60 8.48
N MET A 210 -5.90 -17.10 8.54
CA MET A 210 -5.19 -16.64 7.33
C MET A 210 -4.87 -17.80 6.39
N TRP A 211 -4.51 -18.95 6.91
CA TRP A 211 -4.30 -20.16 6.12
C TRP A 211 -5.59 -20.66 5.46
N HIS A 212 -6.71 -20.65 6.21
CA HIS A 212 -8.02 -21.00 5.66
C HIS A 212 -8.42 -20.03 4.53
N HIS A 213 -8.26 -18.73 4.76
CA HIS A 213 -8.53 -17.72 3.72
C HIS A 213 -7.67 -17.94 2.48
N THR A 214 -6.36 -18.15 2.64
CA THR A 214 -5.46 -18.37 1.50
C THR A 214 -5.84 -19.60 0.68
N ARG A 215 -6.33 -20.67 1.32
CA ARG A 215 -6.83 -21.86 0.63
C ARG A 215 -8.18 -21.64 -0.08
N SER A 216 -8.99 -20.72 0.39
CA SER A 216 -10.29 -20.43 -0.22
C SER A 216 -10.17 -19.64 -1.53
N ILE A 217 -9.04 -18.95 -1.74
CA ILE A 217 -8.78 -18.18 -2.96
C ILE A 217 -8.53 -19.13 -4.13
N ARG A 218 -9.40 -19.07 -5.14
CA ARG A 218 -9.22 -19.79 -6.41
C ARG A 218 -8.74 -18.82 -7.47
N TYR A 219 -7.59 -19.10 -8.03
CA TYR A 219 -7.06 -18.33 -9.15
C TYR A 219 -7.49 -18.99 -10.47
N LYS A 220 -8.05 -18.21 -11.38
CA LYS A 220 -8.31 -18.64 -12.74
C LYS A 220 -6.99 -18.60 -13.50
N GLU A 221 -6.34 -19.74 -13.63
CA GLU A 221 -5.12 -19.87 -14.41
C GLU A 221 -5.44 -19.96 -15.90
N GLU A 222 -4.99 -18.99 -16.67
CA GLU A 222 -4.98 -19.12 -18.13
C GLU A 222 -3.87 -20.08 -18.57
N SER A 223 -4.24 -21.04 -19.40
CA SER A 223 -3.31 -22.05 -19.91
C SER A 223 -2.11 -21.43 -20.65
N LEU A 224 -2.36 -20.35 -21.39
CA LEU A 224 -1.35 -19.65 -22.18
C LEU A 224 -0.17 -19.14 -21.33
N VAL A 225 -0.43 -18.59 -20.16
CA VAL A 225 0.61 -18.06 -19.25
C VAL A 225 1.55 -19.16 -18.76
N ARG A 226 1.01 -20.34 -18.48
CA ARG A 226 1.82 -21.49 -18.06
C ARG A 226 2.50 -22.23 -19.21
N GLN A 227 2.13 -21.93 -20.44
CA GLN A 227 2.78 -22.44 -21.64
C GLN A 227 3.90 -21.52 -22.12
N THR A 228 3.98 -20.29 -21.60
CA THR A 228 4.95 -19.29 -22.03
C THR A 228 6.04 -19.10 -20.98
N LEU A 229 7.28 -19.17 -21.41
CA LEU A 229 8.46 -18.85 -20.62
C LEU A 229 9.00 -17.47 -20.97
N PHE A 230 9.39 -16.72 -19.96
CA PHE A 230 10.10 -15.45 -20.08
C PHE A 230 11.58 -15.68 -19.82
N ILE A 231 12.40 -15.37 -20.81
CA ILE A 231 13.84 -15.60 -20.84
C ILE A 231 14.55 -14.25 -20.83
N THR A 232 15.51 -14.08 -19.95
CA THR A 232 16.37 -12.90 -19.87
C THR A 232 17.83 -13.31 -19.94
N GLY A 233 18.70 -12.41 -20.42
CA GLY A 233 20.12 -12.67 -20.57
C GLY A 233 20.54 -13.17 -21.96
N LEU A 234 19.65 -13.02 -22.96
CA LEU A 234 20.02 -13.26 -24.36
C LEU A 234 20.98 -12.18 -24.87
N PRO A 235 21.85 -12.51 -25.83
CA PRO A 235 22.58 -11.51 -26.60
C PRO A 235 21.60 -10.58 -27.33
N ARG A 236 21.95 -9.32 -27.48
CA ARG A 236 21.11 -8.36 -28.21
C ARG A 236 21.00 -8.68 -29.71
N GLU A 237 21.92 -9.45 -30.23
CA GLU A 237 21.98 -9.87 -31.62
C GLU A 237 21.20 -11.16 -31.90
N ALA A 238 20.59 -11.74 -30.85
CA ALA A 238 19.81 -12.97 -30.97
C ALA A 238 18.62 -12.79 -31.94
N ARG A 239 18.45 -13.77 -32.82
CA ARG A 239 17.35 -13.80 -33.78
C ARG A 239 16.27 -14.79 -33.32
N LYS A 240 15.04 -14.56 -33.73
CA LYS A 240 13.89 -15.42 -33.40
C LYS A 240 14.17 -16.87 -33.82
N GLU A 241 14.68 -17.06 -35.03
CA GLU A 241 14.94 -18.37 -35.64
C GLU A 241 16.03 -19.14 -34.86
N THR A 242 17.06 -18.43 -34.38
CA THR A 242 18.15 -19.04 -33.61
C THR A 242 17.67 -19.53 -32.23
N VAL A 243 16.80 -18.76 -31.58
CA VAL A 243 16.19 -19.14 -30.27
C VAL A 243 15.25 -20.35 -30.46
N GLU A 244 14.42 -20.35 -31.53
CA GLU A 244 13.54 -21.47 -31.86
C GLU A 244 14.33 -22.74 -32.13
N SER A 245 15.39 -22.64 -32.95
CA SER A 245 16.27 -23.77 -33.27
C SER A 245 16.97 -24.33 -32.05
N HIS A 246 17.40 -23.46 -31.11
CA HIS A 246 17.97 -23.91 -29.86
C HIS A 246 17.00 -24.82 -29.06
N PHE A 247 15.74 -24.40 -28.89
CA PHE A 247 14.77 -25.21 -28.15
C PHE A 247 14.41 -26.51 -28.90
N ARG A 248 14.35 -26.48 -30.22
CA ARG A 248 14.09 -27.67 -31.05
C ARG A 248 15.23 -28.69 -30.95
N ASP A 249 16.49 -28.21 -30.95
CA ASP A 249 17.67 -29.08 -30.80
C ASP A 249 17.83 -29.63 -29.40
N ALA A 250 17.73 -28.77 -28.38
CA ALA A 250 17.94 -29.12 -26.99
C ALA A 250 16.80 -30.00 -26.40
N TYR A 251 15.57 -29.76 -26.86
CA TYR A 251 14.37 -30.45 -26.38
C TYR A 251 13.53 -30.98 -27.57
N PRO A 252 13.94 -32.09 -28.23
CA PRO A 252 13.28 -32.59 -29.45
C PRO A 252 11.80 -32.94 -29.26
N THR A 253 11.36 -33.22 -28.05
CA THR A 253 9.95 -33.52 -27.73
C THR A 253 9.10 -32.26 -27.54
N CYS A 254 9.72 -31.08 -27.52
CA CYS A 254 9.02 -29.81 -27.25
C CYS A 254 8.73 -29.09 -28.57
N GLU A 255 7.46 -28.80 -28.78
CA GLU A 255 6.99 -27.98 -29.90
C GLU A 255 6.91 -26.52 -29.49
N VAL A 256 7.74 -25.67 -30.10
CA VAL A 256 7.68 -24.22 -29.90
C VAL A 256 6.61 -23.65 -30.82
N VAL A 257 5.64 -22.94 -30.26
CA VAL A 257 4.55 -22.32 -31.01
C VAL A 257 4.96 -20.94 -31.54
N ASP A 258 5.56 -20.12 -30.66
CA ASP A 258 6.01 -18.77 -31.04
C ASP A 258 7.18 -18.32 -30.16
N VAL A 259 8.02 -17.47 -30.74
CA VAL A 259 9.11 -16.78 -30.06
C VAL A 259 8.99 -15.28 -30.34
N GLN A 260 8.84 -14.48 -29.29
CA GLN A 260 8.76 -13.03 -29.37
C GLN A 260 9.95 -12.38 -28.66
N LEU A 261 10.79 -11.69 -29.40
CA LEU A 261 11.88 -10.90 -28.84
C LEU A 261 11.36 -9.57 -28.31
N CYS A 262 11.93 -9.10 -27.20
CA CYS A 262 11.55 -7.83 -26.60
C CYS A 262 12.43 -6.69 -27.10
N TYR A 263 11.77 -5.57 -27.41
CA TYR A 263 12.41 -4.35 -27.90
C TYR A 263 12.12 -3.16 -26.97
N SER A 264 12.91 -2.09 -27.11
CA SER A 264 12.73 -0.87 -26.34
C SER A 264 11.55 -0.04 -26.86
N VAL A 265 10.35 -0.28 -26.33
CA VAL A 265 9.09 0.33 -26.82
C VAL A 265 8.58 1.48 -25.96
N ALA A 266 9.32 1.92 -24.93
CA ALA A 266 8.85 2.92 -23.97
C ALA A 266 8.41 4.24 -24.62
N LYS A 267 9.21 4.75 -25.56
CA LYS A 267 8.95 5.99 -26.28
C LYS A 267 7.79 5.82 -27.27
N LEU A 268 7.74 4.69 -27.95
CA LEU A 268 6.64 4.36 -28.87
C LEU A 268 5.30 4.31 -28.14
N ILE A 269 5.23 3.63 -26.99
CA ILE A 269 4.01 3.57 -26.16
C ILE A 269 3.58 4.98 -25.73
N TYR A 270 4.52 5.84 -25.34
CA TYR A 270 4.22 7.22 -24.95
C TYR A 270 3.61 7.99 -26.13
N LEU A 271 4.21 7.92 -27.32
CA LEU A 271 3.72 8.59 -28.53
C LEU A 271 2.34 8.08 -28.94
N CYS A 272 2.11 6.76 -28.92
CA CYS A 272 0.80 6.17 -29.21
C CYS A 272 -0.27 6.62 -28.22
N LYS A 273 0.07 6.74 -26.91
CA LYS A 273 -0.85 7.23 -25.90
C LYS A 273 -1.23 8.71 -26.12
N GLU A 274 -0.25 9.55 -26.45
CA GLU A 274 -0.48 10.96 -26.77
C GLU A 274 -1.33 11.09 -28.06
N ARG A 275 -1.08 10.29 -29.08
CA ARG A 275 -1.90 10.25 -30.29
C ARG A 275 -3.34 9.85 -29.99
N LYS A 276 -3.57 8.77 -29.23
CA LYS A 276 -4.93 8.35 -28.82
C LYS A 276 -5.69 9.46 -28.08
N LYS A 277 -4.99 10.21 -27.23
CA LYS A 277 -5.56 11.38 -26.54
C LYS A 277 -5.92 12.51 -27.52
N THR A 278 -5.05 12.81 -28.48
CA THR A 278 -5.24 13.82 -29.51
C THR A 278 -6.41 13.45 -30.41
N GLU A 279 -6.51 12.19 -30.82
CA GLU A 279 -7.60 11.64 -31.64
C GLU A 279 -8.95 11.73 -30.93
N LYS A 280 -9.03 11.43 -29.63
CA LYS A 280 -10.24 11.64 -28.83
C LYS A 280 -10.66 13.11 -28.80
N SER A 281 -9.70 14.02 -28.68
CA SER A 281 -9.96 15.46 -28.70
C SER A 281 -10.42 15.94 -30.07
N LEU A 282 -9.81 15.45 -31.14
CA LEU A 282 -10.22 15.72 -32.53
C LEU A 282 -11.67 15.26 -32.77
N THR A 283 -11.97 14.03 -32.42
CA THR A 283 -13.33 13.45 -32.55
C THR A 283 -14.36 14.27 -31.77
N TYR A 284 -14.00 14.76 -30.59
CA TYR A 284 -14.88 15.63 -29.80
C TYR A 284 -15.24 16.92 -30.53
N TYR A 285 -14.24 17.64 -31.06
CA TYR A 285 -14.48 18.92 -31.75
C TYR A 285 -15.16 18.73 -33.09
N THR A 286 -14.88 17.66 -33.82
CA THR A 286 -15.57 17.31 -35.08
C THR A 286 -17.05 17.04 -34.79
N ASN A 287 -17.38 16.26 -33.77
CA ASN A 287 -18.76 16.01 -33.37
C ASN A 287 -19.47 17.28 -32.86
N LEU A 288 -18.74 18.15 -32.15
CA LEU A 288 -19.28 19.43 -31.68
C LEU A 288 -19.62 20.36 -32.85
N GLN A 289 -18.72 20.45 -33.84
CA GLN A 289 -18.94 21.24 -35.04
C GLN A 289 -20.13 20.69 -35.87
N ALA A 290 -20.26 19.38 -36.01
CA ALA A 290 -21.39 18.75 -36.69
C ALA A 290 -22.73 19.07 -36.01
N LYS A 291 -22.75 19.17 -34.67
CA LYS A 291 -23.96 19.49 -33.88
C LYS A 291 -24.29 20.98 -33.87
N THR A 292 -23.32 21.86 -33.80
CA THR A 292 -23.51 23.30 -33.56
C THR A 292 -23.38 24.15 -34.84
N GLY A 293 -22.79 23.57 -35.91
CA GLY A 293 -22.47 24.30 -37.14
C GLY A 293 -21.41 25.41 -37.01
N ARG A 294 -20.82 25.56 -35.81
CA ARG A 294 -19.85 26.63 -35.51
C ARG A 294 -18.44 26.05 -35.30
N ARG A 295 -17.43 26.78 -35.82
CA ARG A 295 -16.01 26.47 -35.53
C ARG A 295 -15.66 26.87 -34.12
N THR A 296 -15.00 26.00 -33.39
CA THR A 296 -14.55 26.25 -32.02
C THR A 296 -13.10 26.68 -32.01
N LEU A 297 -12.85 27.88 -31.49
CA LEU A 297 -11.49 28.40 -31.35
C LEU A 297 -10.93 27.99 -29.97
N ILE A 298 -9.69 27.55 -29.92
CA ILE A 298 -8.96 27.16 -28.71
C ILE A 298 -7.68 27.99 -28.59
N ASN A 299 -7.18 28.11 -27.34
CA ASN A 299 -5.85 28.64 -27.08
C ASN A 299 -4.92 27.50 -26.64
N PRO A 300 -3.96 27.08 -27.47
CA PRO A 300 -3.08 25.96 -27.18
C PRO A 300 -1.94 26.30 -26.21
N LYS A 301 -1.74 27.56 -25.82
CA LYS A 301 -0.61 27.99 -24.95
C LYS A 301 -0.69 27.42 -23.51
N PRO A 302 0.45 27.37 -22.78
CA PRO A 302 0.54 26.73 -21.46
C PRO A 302 -0.46 27.23 -20.40
N CYS A 303 -0.84 28.49 -20.44
CA CYS A 303 -1.76 29.08 -19.45
C CYS A 303 -3.23 28.79 -19.69
N GLY A 304 -3.62 28.33 -20.89
CA GLY A 304 -5.01 27.98 -21.21
C GLY A 304 -6.02 29.07 -20.83
N GLN A 305 -7.15 28.65 -20.29
CA GLN A 305 -8.24 29.56 -19.87
C GLN A 305 -8.00 30.24 -18.51
N PHE A 306 -6.97 29.86 -17.76
CA PHE A 306 -6.65 30.46 -16.46
C PHE A 306 -5.87 31.77 -16.57
N CYS A 307 -5.14 31.97 -17.65
CA CYS A 307 -4.68 33.31 -17.92
C CYS A 307 -5.90 34.09 -18.39
N CYS A 308 -6.30 35.08 -17.65
CA CYS A 308 -7.33 36.08 -17.98
C CYS A 308 -6.97 36.87 -19.25
N CYS A 309 -6.64 36.14 -20.30
CA CYS A 309 -6.11 36.65 -21.54
C CYS A 309 -7.25 36.84 -22.54
N GLU A 310 -8.22 37.62 -22.15
CA GLU A 310 -8.78 38.59 -23.09
C GLU A 310 -7.81 39.75 -23.33
N VAL A 311 -6.64 39.77 -22.68
CA VAL A 311 -5.55 40.69 -22.96
C VAL A 311 -5.01 40.40 -24.35
N GLN A 312 -5.07 41.42 -25.21
CA GLN A 312 -4.58 41.45 -26.59
C GLN A 312 -3.31 40.58 -26.77
N GLY A 313 -3.39 39.57 -27.67
CA GLY A 313 -2.25 38.80 -28.11
C GLY A 313 -2.30 37.29 -27.92
N CYS A 314 -3.37 36.67 -27.42
CA CYS A 314 -3.54 35.23 -27.47
C CYS A 314 -4.05 34.80 -28.86
N GLU A 315 -3.17 34.18 -29.62
CA GLU A 315 -3.53 33.53 -30.89
C GLU A 315 -4.58 32.45 -30.62
N ARG A 316 -5.78 32.67 -31.17
CA ARG A 316 -6.83 31.67 -31.18
C ARG A 316 -6.72 30.89 -32.49
N GLU A 317 -6.62 29.58 -32.38
CA GLU A 317 -6.52 28.66 -33.50
C GLU A 317 -7.79 27.79 -33.55
N ASP A 318 -8.21 27.43 -34.76
CA ASP A 318 -9.30 26.46 -34.93
C ASP A 318 -8.94 25.10 -34.33
N ALA A 319 -9.78 24.57 -33.46
CA ALA A 319 -9.54 23.39 -32.72
C ALA A 319 -9.29 22.15 -33.62
N ILE A 320 -10.07 22.00 -34.68
CA ILE A 320 -9.95 20.85 -35.58
C ILE A 320 -8.62 20.94 -36.31
N SER A 321 -8.27 22.08 -36.88
CA SER A 321 -6.99 22.28 -37.58
C SER A 321 -5.80 22.04 -36.67
N TYR A 322 -5.85 22.49 -35.43
CA TYR A 322 -4.80 22.26 -34.43
C TYR A 322 -4.61 20.79 -34.11
N TYR A 323 -5.72 20.08 -33.76
CA TYR A 323 -5.61 18.67 -33.39
C TYR A 323 -5.31 17.76 -34.59
N THR A 324 -5.74 18.11 -35.82
CA THR A 324 -5.35 17.39 -37.03
C THR A 324 -3.85 17.50 -37.27
N ARG A 325 -3.31 18.72 -37.26
CA ARG A 325 -1.86 18.94 -37.43
C ARG A 325 -1.05 18.22 -36.34
N MET A 326 -1.52 18.24 -35.09
CA MET A 326 -0.87 17.53 -33.98
C MET A 326 -0.93 16.01 -34.16
N ASN A 327 -2.06 15.45 -34.61
CA ASN A 327 -2.20 14.04 -34.89
C ASN A 327 -1.25 13.58 -36.02
N ASP A 328 -1.14 14.36 -37.09
CA ASP A 328 -0.28 14.05 -38.24
C ASP A 328 1.20 14.11 -37.83
N SER A 329 1.60 15.11 -37.07
CA SER A 329 2.95 15.21 -36.50
C SER A 329 3.27 14.04 -35.56
N LEU A 330 2.31 13.59 -34.75
CA LEU A 330 2.50 12.42 -33.89
C LEU A 330 2.58 11.13 -34.70
N LEU A 331 1.81 11.00 -35.78
CA LEU A 331 1.85 9.85 -36.68
C LEU A 331 3.23 9.72 -37.34
N GLU A 332 3.77 10.81 -37.90
CA GLU A 332 5.11 10.85 -38.47
C GLU A 332 6.18 10.43 -37.44
N ARG A 333 6.08 10.94 -36.21
CA ARG A 333 6.99 10.56 -35.13
C ARG A 333 6.86 9.10 -34.72
N ILE A 334 5.66 8.53 -34.76
CA ILE A 334 5.39 7.12 -34.45
C ILE A 334 6.05 6.25 -35.52
N THR A 335 5.83 6.52 -36.81
CA THR A 335 6.43 5.74 -37.92
C THR A 335 7.95 5.80 -37.88
N ALA A 336 8.54 6.95 -37.61
CA ALA A 336 9.97 7.11 -37.42
C ALA A 336 10.51 6.34 -36.20
N GLU A 337 9.73 6.22 -35.13
CA GLU A 337 10.13 5.46 -33.93
C GLU A 337 9.94 3.96 -34.14
N GLU A 338 8.89 3.52 -34.83
CA GLU A 338 8.68 2.10 -35.18
C GLU A 338 9.87 1.49 -35.95
N SER A 339 10.43 2.22 -36.88
CA SER A 339 11.64 1.76 -37.58
C SER A 339 12.85 1.65 -36.65
N ARG A 340 13.00 2.57 -35.69
CA ARG A 340 14.11 2.55 -34.72
C ARG A 340 13.99 1.46 -33.67
N VAL A 341 12.76 1.08 -33.28
CA VAL A 341 12.52 0.05 -32.26
C VAL A 341 13.13 -1.29 -32.69
N GLN A 342 13.09 -1.64 -33.96
CA GLN A 342 13.65 -2.88 -34.50
C GLN A 342 15.17 -2.99 -34.28
N ASP A 343 15.85 -1.85 -34.20
CA ASP A 343 17.31 -1.78 -33.99
C ASP A 343 17.70 -1.80 -32.50
N GLN A 344 16.71 -1.87 -31.58
CA GLN A 344 16.93 -1.77 -30.12
C GLN A 344 16.42 -3.01 -29.35
N PRO A 345 16.97 -4.21 -29.59
CA PRO A 345 16.61 -5.40 -28.85
C PRO A 345 17.10 -5.31 -27.38
N LEU A 346 16.31 -5.85 -26.47
CA LEU A 346 16.58 -5.81 -25.03
C LEU A 346 17.34 -7.03 -24.48
N GLY A 347 17.55 -8.06 -25.32
CA GLY A 347 18.12 -9.34 -24.86
C GLY A 347 17.17 -10.13 -23.96
N MET A 348 15.89 -10.08 -24.25
CA MET A 348 14.82 -10.83 -23.61
C MET A 348 13.89 -11.43 -24.64
N ALA A 349 13.28 -12.58 -24.31
CA ALA A 349 12.30 -13.23 -25.19
C ALA A 349 11.17 -13.87 -24.39
N PHE A 350 9.99 -13.93 -25.00
CA PHE A 350 8.89 -14.79 -24.61
C PHE A 350 8.85 -15.98 -25.55
N VAL A 351 8.86 -17.20 -24.99
CA VAL A 351 8.81 -18.44 -25.77
C VAL A 351 7.59 -19.23 -25.33
N THR A 352 6.67 -19.45 -26.24
CA THR A 352 5.42 -20.17 -26.02
C THR A 352 5.54 -21.58 -26.55
N PHE A 353 5.25 -22.55 -25.69
CA PHE A 353 5.24 -23.97 -26.01
C PHE A 353 3.80 -24.47 -26.18
N ARG A 354 3.62 -25.55 -26.93
CA ARG A 354 2.30 -26.14 -27.12
C ARG A 354 1.72 -26.74 -25.85
N GLU A 355 2.57 -27.35 -25.03
CA GLU A 355 2.16 -28.03 -23.80
C GLU A 355 2.73 -27.37 -22.54
N LYS A 356 1.87 -27.26 -21.52
CA LYS A 356 2.24 -26.76 -20.19
C LYS A 356 3.31 -27.64 -19.50
N SER A 357 3.22 -28.96 -19.70
CA SER A 357 4.15 -29.96 -19.17
C SER A 357 5.58 -29.66 -19.61
N MET A 358 5.78 -29.32 -20.88
CA MET A 358 7.08 -29.02 -21.47
C MET A 358 7.66 -27.71 -20.96
N ALA A 359 6.88 -26.64 -20.89
CA ALA A 359 7.32 -25.39 -20.29
C ALA A 359 7.76 -25.60 -18.83
N THR A 360 7.01 -26.41 -18.06
CA THR A 360 7.35 -26.76 -16.69
C THR A 360 8.64 -27.59 -16.58
N TYR A 361 8.85 -28.54 -17.51
CA TYR A 361 10.05 -29.34 -17.56
C TYR A 361 11.30 -28.48 -17.85
N ILE A 362 11.24 -27.64 -18.87
CA ILE A 362 12.32 -26.72 -19.24
C ILE A 362 12.64 -25.77 -18.08
N LEU A 363 11.61 -25.20 -17.43
CA LEU A 363 11.81 -24.33 -16.28
C LEU A 363 12.51 -25.04 -15.11
N LYS A 364 12.15 -26.30 -14.85
CA LYS A 364 12.81 -27.12 -13.82
C LYS A 364 14.25 -27.41 -14.16
N ASP A 365 14.56 -27.70 -15.41
CA ASP A 365 15.91 -27.96 -15.89
C ASP A 365 16.80 -26.73 -15.68
N PHE A 366 16.35 -25.55 -16.11
CA PHE A 366 17.07 -24.29 -15.87
C PHE A 366 17.23 -23.91 -14.39
N ASN A 367 16.28 -24.29 -13.53
CA ASN A 367 16.35 -24.01 -12.10
C ASN A 367 17.15 -25.07 -11.30
N ALA A 368 17.18 -26.31 -11.76
CA ALA A 368 17.96 -27.38 -11.12
C ALA A 368 19.47 -27.04 -11.09
N CYS A 369 19.96 -26.40 -12.13
CA CYS A 369 21.36 -25.96 -12.20
C CYS A 369 21.72 -24.87 -11.18
N LYS A 370 20.77 -24.14 -10.65
CA LYS A 370 20.99 -23.07 -9.66
C LYS A 370 21.06 -23.55 -8.20
N CYS A 371 20.51 -24.73 -7.89
CA CYS A 371 20.31 -25.16 -6.52
C CYS A 371 21.42 -26.04 -5.94
N GLN A 372 22.41 -26.46 -6.69
CA GLN A 372 23.45 -27.38 -6.24
C GLN A 372 24.81 -26.73 -5.90
N GLY A 373 24.79 -25.67 -5.08
CA GLY A 373 26.03 -25.15 -4.47
C GLY A 373 27.03 -24.54 -5.47
N LEU A 374 28.21 -24.17 -4.96
CA LEU A 374 29.27 -23.39 -5.64
C LEU A 374 29.87 -23.96 -6.95
N ARG A 375 29.43 -25.09 -7.46
CA ARG A 375 30.03 -25.76 -8.63
C ARG A 375 29.11 -26.10 -9.80
N CYS A 376 27.84 -25.71 -9.80
CA CYS A 376 26.95 -25.98 -10.92
C CYS A 376 27.00 -24.87 -11.98
N LYS A 377 27.91 -24.99 -12.89
CA LYS A 377 27.94 -24.33 -14.19
C LYS A 377 27.58 -25.33 -15.33
N GLY A 378 26.68 -26.26 -15.06
CA GLY A 378 26.12 -27.09 -16.11
C GLY A 378 25.13 -26.25 -16.91
N GLU A 379 25.29 -26.20 -18.22
CA GLU A 379 24.21 -25.73 -19.08
C GLU A 379 23.06 -26.72 -18.96
N PRO A 380 21.80 -26.23 -18.89
CA PRO A 380 20.67 -27.09 -19.16
C PRO A 380 20.88 -27.69 -20.55
N GLN A 381 20.12 -28.59 -21.00
CA GLN A 381 20.31 -29.34 -22.24
C GLN A 381 21.04 -28.52 -23.33
N PRO A 382 22.28 -28.91 -23.76
CA PRO A 382 23.08 -28.17 -24.75
C PRO A 382 22.50 -28.33 -26.15
N SER A 383 22.61 -27.27 -26.96
CA SER A 383 22.37 -27.32 -28.42
C SER A 383 23.56 -26.76 -29.21
N SER A 384 23.53 -26.91 -30.51
CA SER A 384 24.51 -26.29 -31.39
C SER A 384 24.59 -24.76 -31.27
N TYR A 385 23.51 -24.13 -30.84
CA TYR A 385 23.36 -22.67 -30.68
C TYR A 385 23.66 -22.17 -29.29
N SER A 386 23.92 -23.04 -28.28
CA SER A 386 24.13 -22.69 -26.89
C SER A 386 25.21 -21.64 -26.68
N ARG A 387 26.30 -21.73 -27.44
CA ARG A 387 27.44 -20.80 -27.35
C ARG A 387 27.11 -19.42 -27.89
N GLU A 388 26.42 -19.37 -29.05
CA GLU A 388 25.98 -18.13 -29.70
C GLU A 388 24.96 -17.39 -28.83
N LEU A 389 24.00 -18.11 -28.25
CA LEU A 389 22.93 -17.56 -27.45
C LEU A 389 23.33 -17.33 -25.96
N CYS A 390 24.55 -17.69 -25.54
CA CYS A 390 25.02 -17.57 -24.16
C CYS A 390 24.05 -18.19 -23.14
N VAL A 391 23.55 -19.40 -23.40
CA VAL A 391 22.51 -20.07 -22.60
C VAL A 391 22.83 -20.15 -21.10
N SER A 392 24.11 -20.25 -20.75
CA SER A 392 24.58 -20.24 -19.36
C SER A 392 24.25 -18.96 -18.57
N LYS A 393 23.97 -17.85 -19.28
CA LYS A 393 23.57 -16.56 -18.66
C LYS A 393 22.06 -16.38 -18.57
N TRP A 394 21.29 -17.30 -19.12
CA TRP A 394 19.84 -17.17 -19.14
C TRP A 394 19.23 -17.30 -17.75
N THR A 395 18.25 -16.46 -17.52
CA THR A 395 17.32 -16.61 -16.41
C THR A 395 15.95 -16.85 -16.99
N VAL A 396 15.38 -18.01 -16.68
CA VAL A 396 14.10 -18.47 -17.20
C VAL A 396 13.07 -18.46 -16.09
N THR A 397 11.91 -17.88 -16.34
CA THR A 397 10.76 -17.83 -15.44
C THR A 397 9.49 -18.06 -16.25
N PHE A 398 8.38 -18.41 -15.60
CA PHE A 398 7.09 -18.31 -16.28
C PHE A 398 6.79 -16.85 -16.66
N ALA A 399 6.18 -16.66 -17.82
CA ALA A 399 5.72 -15.35 -18.22
C ALA A 399 4.60 -14.89 -17.30
N SER A 400 4.55 -13.57 -17.01
CA SER A 400 3.39 -12.94 -16.38
C SER A 400 2.30 -12.69 -17.42
N TYR A 401 1.07 -12.44 -16.97
CA TYR A 401 0.00 -12.02 -17.87
C TYR A 401 0.41 -10.79 -18.68
N PRO A 402 0.04 -10.71 -19.97
CA PRO A 402 0.41 -9.56 -20.81
C PRO A 402 -0.02 -8.20 -20.22
N GLU A 403 -1.16 -8.17 -19.53
CA GLU A 403 -1.67 -6.98 -18.85
C GLU A 403 -0.87 -6.60 -17.59
N ASP A 404 -0.22 -7.58 -16.95
CA ASP A 404 0.64 -7.37 -15.78
C ASP A 404 2.00 -6.80 -16.16
N ILE A 405 2.44 -6.98 -17.43
CA ILE A 405 3.76 -6.55 -17.86
C ILE A 405 3.79 -5.04 -18.09
N CYS A 406 4.73 -4.38 -17.44
CA CYS A 406 5.04 -2.97 -17.64
C CYS A 406 5.99 -2.78 -18.83
N TRP A 407 5.49 -2.91 -20.06
CA TRP A 407 6.26 -2.86 -21.30
C TRP A 407 7.21 -1.66 -21.42
N LYS A 408 6.82 -0.51 -20.88
CA LYS A 408 7.65 0.71 -20.85
C LYS A 408 8.91 0.58 -20.01
N ASN A 409 8.90 -0.30 -19.00
CA ASN A 409 9.96 -0.43 -18.01
C ASN A 409 10.99 -1.52 -18.36
N LEU A 410 10.69 -2.41 -19.33
CA LEU A 410 11.57 -3.52 -19.71
C LEU A 410 12.95 -3.05 -20.18
N SER A 411 13.05 -1.82 -20.71
CA SER A 411 14.31 -1.24 -21.17
C SER A 411 15.26 -0.83 -20.04
N ILE A 412 14.77 -0.73 -18.79
CA ILE A 412 15.59 -0.31 -17.65
C ILE A 412 16.14 -1.54 -16.94
N GLN A 413 17.45 -1.78 -17.10
CA GLN A 413 18.14 -3.00 -16.64
C GLN A 413 19.52 -2.69 -16.05
N GLY A 414 20.08 -3.66 -15.32
CA GLY A 414 21.46 -3.67 -14.84
C GLY A 414 21.77 -2.58 -13.81
N VAL A 415 22.97 -2.00 -13.90
CA VAL A 415 23.48 -1.03 -12.93
C VAL A 415 22.61 0.24 -12.83
N ARG A 416 22.05 0.67 -13.96
CA ARG A 416 21.16 1.85 -14.01
C ARG A 416 19.91 1.65 -13.16
N TRP A 417 19.31 0.47 -13.21
CA TRP A 417 18.16 0.13 -12.36
C TRP A 417 18.54 0.12 -10.88
N TRP A 418 19.71 -0.46 -10.53
CA TRP A 418 20.21 -0.50 -9.16
C TRP A 418 20.46 0.87 -8.58
N LEU A 419 21.11 1.76 -9.33
CA LEU A 419 21.34 3.15 -8.89
C LEU A 419 20.04 3.93 -8.71
N GLN A 420 19.11 3.77 -9.63
CA GLN A 420 17.79 4.39 -9.56
C GLN A 420 17.02 3.89 -8.33
N TRP A 421 16.97 2.57 -8.14
CA TRP A 421 16.34 1.94 -6.99
C TRP A 421 16.94 2.41 -5.67
N LEU A 422 18.26 2.40 -5.55
CA LEU A 422 18.96 2.84 -4.33
C LEU A 422 18.69 4.32 -4.04
N GLY A 423 18.79 5.19 -5.04
CA GLY A 423 18.55 6.61 -4.88
C GLY A 423 17.11 6.94 -4.46
N ILE A 424 16.12 6.27 -5.06
CA ILE A 424 14.71 6.47 -4.73
C ILE A 424 14.41 5.96 -3.31
N ASN A 425 14.91 4.77 -2.94
CA ASN A 425 14.66 4.23 -1.60
C ASN A 425 15.39 5.01 -0.51
N PHE A 426 16.59 5.51 -0.78
CA PHE A 426 17.29 6.40 0.14
C PHE A 426 16.55 7.73 0.32
N SER A 427 16.10 8.35 -0.77
CA SER A 427 15.29 9.56 -0.72
C SER A 427 13.97 9.33 0.02
N LEU A 428 13.30 8.21 -0.24
CA LEU A 428 12.08 7.82 0.46
C LEU A 428 12.34 7.65 1.96
N PHE A 429 13.41 6.95 2.34
CA PHE A 429 13.77 6.76 3.74
C PHE A 429 14.01 8.11 4.44
N VAL A 430 14.77 9.02 3.82
CA VAL A 430 15.03 10.35 4.36
C VAL A 430 13.72 11.14 4.52
N VAL A 431 12.89 11.18 3.48
CA VAL A 431 11.61 11.91 3.53
C VAL A 431 10.71 11.33 4.63
N LEU A 432 10.56 10.01 4.69
CA LEU A 432 9.73 9.37 5.69
C LEU A 432 10.30 9.51 7.11
N PHE A 433 11.61 9.41 7.26
CA PHE A 433 12.26 9.60 8.55
C PHE A 433 12.02 11.01 9.12
N PHE A 434 12.08 12.05 8.28
CA PHE A 434 11.83 13.42 8.72
C PHE A 434 10.35 13.77 8.88
N LEU A 435 9.48 13.26 7.99
CA LEU A 435 8.05 13.57 8.02
C LEU A 435 7.31 12.80 9.12
N THR A 436 7.79 11.63 9.47
CA THR A 436 7.00 10.68 10.24
C THR A 436 7.39 10.58 11.70
N THR A 437 8.41 11.30 12.17
CA THR A 437 8.61 11.43 13.61
C THR A 437 7.65 12.48 14.18
N PRO A 438 6.55 12.07 14.85
CA PRO A 438 5.58 13.01 15.46
C PRO A 438 6.26 14.00 16.41
N SER A 439 7.34 13.55 17.03
CA SER A 439 8.16 14.33 17.93
C SER A 439 8.95 15.47 17.26
N ILE A 440 9.39 15.30 15.99
CA ILE A 440 10.02 16.41 15.26
C ILE A 440 9.00 17.52 15.04
N ILE A 441 7.78 17.15 14.70
CA ILE A 441 6.70 18.10 14.48
C ILE A 441 6.35 18.79 15.80
N MET A 442 6.22 18.04 16.89
CA MET A 442 5.95 18.61 18.21
C MET A 442 7.11 19.53 18.67
N SER A 443 8.37 19.09 18.57
CA SER A 443 9.50 19.92 18.97
C SER A 443 9.71 21.12 18.03
N THR A 444 9.36 21.00 16.77
CA THR A 444 9.38 22.12 15.81
C THR A 444 8.28 23.13 16.14
N MET A 445 7.08 22.64 16.44
CA MET A 445 5.97 23.50 16.90
C MET A 445 6.31 24.20 18.24
N ASP A 446 6.98 23.52 19.15
CA ASP A 446 7.44 24.09 20.41
C ASP A 446 8.50 25.20 20.19
N LYS A 447 9.45 24.99 19.29
CA LYS A 447 10.45 26.03 18.89
C LYS A 447 9.79 27.28 18.29
N PHE A 448 8.76 27.10 17.49
CA PHE A 448 8.03 28.23 16.89
C PHE A 448 6.98 28.83 17.84
N ASN A 449 6.93 28.41 19.11
CA ASN A 449 5.94 28.86 20.11
C ASN A 449 4.46 28.66 19.68
N VAL A 450 4.20 27.83 18.71
CA VAL A 450 2.84 27.53 18.22
C VAL A 450 2.07 26.71 19.25
N THR A 451 2.74 25.94 20.10
CA THR A 451 2.14 25.11 21.14
C THR A 451 1.81 25.88 22.41
N LYS A 452 2.44 27.04 22.69
CA LYS A 452 2.14 27.83 23.88
C LYS A 452 0.66 28.21 24.04
N PRO A 453 -0.06 28.68 22.99
CA PRO A 453 -1.50 28.91 23.10
C PRO A 453 -2.30 27.61 23.27
N ILE A 454 -1.79 26.46 22.78
CA ILE A 454 -2.47 25.16 22.91
C ILE A 454 -2.36 24.63 24.33
N HIS A 455 -1.19 24.74 24.96
CA HIS A 455 -1.01 24.40 26.39
C HIS A 455 -1.81 25.31 27.32
N ALA A 456 -1.96 26.59 26.98
CA ALA A 456 -2.78 27.52 27.74
C ALA A 456 -4.28 27.21 27.70
N LEU A 457 -4.75 26.51 26.67
CA LEU A 457 -6.17 26.15 26.53
C LEU A 457 -6.62 25.00 27.44
N ASN A 458 -5.69 24.25 28.05
CA ASN A 458 -5.94 23.15 29.02
C ASN A 458 -7.14 22.24 28.65
N ASN A 459 -7.35 22.04 27.36
CA ASN A 459 -8.51 21.33 26.82
C ASN A 459 -8.11 19.91 26.44
N PRO A 460 -8.68 18.86 27.06
CA PRO A 460 -8.32 17.46 26.80
C PRO A 460 -8.55 17.04 25.34
N VAL A 461 -9.45 17.69 24.63
CA VAL A 461 -9.71 17.45 23.21
C VAL A 461 -8.46 17.77 22.38
N ILE A 462 -7.80 18.89 22.65
CA ILE A 462 -6.65 19.31 21.86
C ILE A 462 -5.40 18.48 22.20
N SER A 463 -5.22 18.16 23.48
CA SER A 463 -4.03 17.43 23.94
C SER A 463 -4.03 15.95 23.55
N GLN A 464 -5.18 15.32 23.32
CA GLN A 464 -5.27 13.90 23.00
C GLN A 464 -5.74 13.62 21.58
N PHE A 465 -6.71 14.37 21.08
CA PHE A 465 -7.24 14.18 19.72
C PHE A 465 -6.26 14.66 18.65
N PHE A 466 -5.62 15.80 18.85
CA PHE A 466 -4.73 16.38 17.84
C PHE A 466 -3.51 15.49 17.51
N PRO A 467 -2.76 14.92 18.47
CA PRO A 467 -1.65 14.02 18.17
C PRO A 467 -2.08 12.75 17.44
N THR A 468 -3.22 12.15 17.82
CA THR A 468 -3.75 10.95 17.17
C THR A 468 -4.22 11.24 15.76
N LEU A 469 -4.89 12.36 15.53
CA LEU A 469 -5.31 12.81 14.21
C LEU A 469 -4.11 13.09 13.30
N LEU A 470 -3.07 13.71 13.85
CA LEU A 470 -1.85 14.02 13.12
C LEU A 470 -1.14 12.73 12.68
N LEU A 471 -0.93 11.78 13.60
CA LEU A 471 -0.34 10.48 13.28
C LEU A 471 -1.18 9.73 12.25
N TRP A 472 -2.51 9.74 12.41
CA TRP A 472 -3.41 9.14 11.44
C TRP A 472 -3.29 9.79 10.05
N SER A 473 -3.20 11.12 9.97
CA SER A 473 -3.04 11.85 8.72
C SER A 473 -1.75 11.47 7.99
N PHE A 474 -0.64 11.35 8.73
CA PHE A 474 0.63 10.87 8.15
C PHE A 474 0.54 9.42 7.70
N SER A 475 -0.07 8.55 8.50
CA SER A 475 -0.28 7.14 8.13
C SER A 475 -1.13 7.01 6.87
N ALA A 476 -2.13 7.88 6.69
CA ALA A 476 -2.98 7.92 5.51
C ALA A 476 -2.26 8.43 4.25
N LEU A 477 -1.30 9.36 4.40
CA LEU A 477 -0.48 9.88 3.29
C LEU A 477 0.62 8.90 2.86
N LEU A 478 1.14 8.11 3.79
CA LEU A 478 2.26 7.20 3.58
C LEU A 478 2.04 6.23 2.40
N PRO A 479 0.90 5.55 2.23
CA PRO A 479 0.67 4.69 1.06
C PRO A 479 0.80 5.45 -0.26
N SER A 480 0.34 6.69 -0.32
CA SER A 480 0.44 7.52 -1.53
C SER A 480 1.89 7.89 -1.86
N ILE A 481 2.68 8.26 -0.85
CA ILE A 481 4.11 8.58 -1.02
C ILE A 481 4.87 7.34 -1.50
N VAL A 482 4.64 6.19 -0.85
CA VAL A 482 5.25 4.92 -1.22
C VAL A 482 4.82 4.47 -2.61
N TYR A 483 3.55 4.64 -2.99
CA TYR A 483 3.06 4.35 -4.33
C TYR A 483 3.82 5.13 -5.40
N TYR A 484 3.92 6.44 -5.27
CA TYR A 484 4.66 7.25 -6.24
C TYR A 484 6.16 6.92 -6.28
N SER A 485 6.78 6.63 -5.13
CA SER A 485 8.18 6.20 -5.09
C SER A 485 8.38 4.85 -5.80
N THR A 486 7.50 3.89 -5.58
CA THR A 486 7.58 2.56 -6.21
C THR A 486 7.35 2.63 -7.72
N LEU A 487 6.44 3.52 -8.17
CA LEU A 487 6.23 3.79 -9.60
C LEU A 487 7.50 4.32 -10.30
N LEU A 488 8.31 5.10 -9.59
CA LEU A 488 9.59 5.61 -10.09
C LEU A 488 10.69 4.54 -10.16
N GLU A 489 10.57 3.43 -9.44
CA GLU A 489 11.54 2.33 -9.45
C GLU A 489 11.53 1.50 -10.73
N SER A 490 10.51 1.67 -11.57
CA SER A 490 10.41 1.05 -12.89
C SER A 490 10.45 -0.48 -12.86
N HIS A 491 9.57 -1.09 -12.08
CA HIS A 491 9.43 -2.55 -12.04
C HIS A 491 8.85 -3.11 -13.36
N TRP A 492 9.19 -4.35 -13.67
CA TRP A 492 8.78 -5.01 -14.94
C TRP A 492 7.35 -5.51 -14.92
N THR A 493 6.79 -5.81 -13.74
CA THR A 493 5.41 -6.30 -13.58
C THR A 493 4.66 -5.44 -12.56
N ARG A 494 3.36 -5.24 -12.79
CA ARG A 494 2.48 -4.51 -11.87
C ARG A 494 2.28 -5.27 -10.56
N SER A 495 2.13 -6.60 -10.63
CA SER A 495 2.02 -7.44 -9.43
C SER A 495 3.29 -7.40 -8.59
N GLY A 496 4.48 -7.39 -9.22
CA GLY A 496 5.75 -7.18 -8.54
C GLY A 496 5.84 -5.80 -7.88
N GLU A 497 5.44 -4.75 -8.60
CA GLU A 497 5.34 -3.38 -8.08
C GLU A 497 4.43 -3.29 -6.85
N ASN A 498 3.21 -3.85 -6.95
CA ASN A 498 2.25 -3.87 -5.85
C ASN A 498 2.78 -4.66 -4.64
N ARG A 499 3.43 -5.80 -4.86
CA ARG A 499 4.02 -6.61 -3.78
C ARG A 499 5.10 -5.84 -3.03
N ILE A 500 5.97 -5.13 -3.73
CA ILE A 500 7.03 -4.32 -3.12
C ILE A 500 6.42 -3.13 -2.38
N MET A 501 5.42 -2.48 -2.96
CA MET A 501 4.69 -1.39 -2.32
C MET A 501 4.05 -1.84 -1.00
N VAL A 502 3.34 -2.97 -0.98
CA VAL A 502 2.74 -3.53 0.24
C VAL A 502 3.80 -3.82 1.29
N SER A 503 4.93 -4.42 0.90
CA SER A 503 6.03 -4.71 1.84
C SER A 503 6.62 -3.44 2.44
N LYS A 504 6.82 -2.40 1.64
CA LYS A 504 7.32 -1.11 2.12
C LYS A 504 6.34 -0.42 3.07
N VAL A 505 5.08 -0.32 2.67
CA VAL A 505 4.02 0.27 3.51
C VAL A 505 3.92 -0.47 4.84
N TYR A 506 3.94 -1.79 4.81
CA TYR A 506 3.87 -2.63 6.01
C TYR A 506 5.03 -2.35 6.98
N ILE A 507 6.27 -2.37 6.49
CA ILE A 507 7.45 -2.10 7.32
C ILE A 507 7.38 -0.69 7.93
N PHE A 508 7.03 0.31 7.12
CA PHE A 508 6.92 1.68 7.61
C PHE A 508 5.80 1.87 8.62
N LEU A 509 4.63 1.25 8.39
CA LEU A 509 3.51 1.33 9.34
C LEU A 509 3.85 0.66 10.67
N ILE A 510 4.48 -0.51 10.66
CA ILE A 510 4.94 -1.15 11.90
C ILE A 510 5.89 -0.21 12.65
N PHE A 511 6.88 0.32 11.96
CA PHE A 511 7.86 1.18 12.59
C PHE A 511 7.21 2.45 13.16
N MET A 512 6.36 3.11 12.39
CA MET A 512 5.76 4.39 12.72
C MET A 512 4.62 4.31 13.74
N VAL A 513 3.72 3.35 13.56
CA VAL A 513 2.48 3.27 14.35
C VAL A 513 2.69 2.41 15.59
N LEU A 514 3.55 1.39 15.52
CA LEU A 514 3.74 0.45 16.61
C LEU A 514 5.04 0.72 17.38
N ILE A 515 6.20 0.71 16.69
CA ILE A 515 7.51 0.74 17.38
C ILE A 515 7.78 2.11 18.00
N LEU A 516 7.69 3.20 17.23
CA LEU A 516 7.99 4.54 17.75
C LEU A 516 7.13 4.95 18.92
N PRO A 517 5.79 4.84 18.88
CA PRO A 517 4.97 5.16 20.03
C PRO A 517 5.20 4.23 21.23
N SER A 518 5.46 2.93 20.98
CA SER A 518 5.73 1.96 22.06
C SER A 518 7.00 2.27 22.82
N LEU A 519 8.03 2.75 22.15
CA LEU A 519 9.29 3.12 22.78
C LEU A 519 9.21 4.47 23.54
N GLY A 520 8.09 5.20 23.42
CA GLY A 520 7.94 6.52 24.05
C GLY A 520 8.99 7.52 23.57
N LEU A 521 9.54 7.31 22.36
CA LEU A 521 10.55 8.17 21.77
C LEU A 521 9.93 9.52 21.42
N THR A 522 9.91 10.39 22.40
CA THR A 522 9.29 11.73 22.30
C THR A 522 10.18 12.75 21.59
N SER A 523 11.47 12.46 21.35
CA SER A 523 12.33 13.36 20.60
C SER A 523 13.43 12.63 19.84
N LEU A 524 13.73 13.10 18.62
CA LEU A 524 14.87 12.69 17.81
C LEU A 524 16.20 12.91 18.53
N ASP A 525 16.27 13.93 19.37
CA ASP A 525 17.44 14.23 20.19
C ASP A 525 17.77 13.04 21.09
N PHE A 526 16.76 12.39 21.66
CA PHE A 526 16.90 11.19 22.46
C PHE A 526 17.35 9.97 21.62
N PHE A 527 16.78 9.79 20.42
CA PHE A 527 17.17 8.72 19.50
C PHE A 527 18.63 8.88 19.02
N PHE A 528 19.03 10.09 18.67
CA PHE A 528 20.42 10.38 18.27
C PHE A 528 21.38 10.25 19.43
N ARG A 529 21.05 10.69 20.64
CA ARG A 529 21.86 10.48 21.84
C ARG A 529 22.00 8.99 22.14
N TRP A 530 20.91 8.23 22.05
CA TRP A 530 20.96 6.78 22.22
C TRP A 530 21.85 6.07 21.17
N LEU A 531 21.79 6.53 19.92
CA LEU A 531 22.55 5.90 18.84
C LEU A 531 24.03 6.30 18.82
N PHE A 532 24.35 7.55 19.16
CA PHE A 532 25.70 8.11 18.99
C PHE A 532 26.42 8.47 20.30
N ASP A 533 25.70 8.65 21.41
CA ASP A 533 26.30 9.08 22.67
C ASP A 533 26.62 7.86 23.56
N LYS A 534 27.83 7.32 23.37
CA LYS A 534 28.36 6.23 24.20
C LYS A 534 28.81 6.69 25.61
N THR A 535 28.77 7.99 25.92
CA THR A 535 29.40 8.56 27.13
C THR A 535 28.45 8.82 28.28
N SER A 536 27.13 8.83 28.07
CA SER A 536 26.20 9.05 29.17
C SER A 536 25.69 7.72 29.76
N SER A 537 26.42 7.18 30.74
CA SER A 537 26.06 5.97 31.46
C SER A 537 24.82 6.07 32.35
N GLU A 538 24.18 7.24 32.45
CA GLU A 538 23.04 7.47 33.34
C GLU A 538 21.67 7.46 32.65
N THR A 539 21.59 7.46 31.33
CA THR A 539 20.33 7.42 30.59
C THR A 539 20.21 6.21 29.66
N SER A 540 20.67 5.02 30.13
CA SER A 540 20.36 3.81 29.39
C SER A 540 18.83 3.63 29.41
N ILE A 541 18.19 3.69 28.21
CA ILE A 541 16.82 3.19 28.08
C ILE A 541 16.89 1.74 28.48
N ARG A 542 16.39 1.47 29.66
CA ARG A 542 16.13 0.09 30.06
C ARG A 542 14.90 -0.34 29.30
N LEU A 543 15.09 -1.12 28.24
CA LEU A 543 13.98 -1.73 27.49
C LEU A 543 13.02 -2.48 28.43
N GLU A 544 13.50 -2.88 29.60
CA GLU A 544 12.73 -3.49 30.68
C GLU A 544 11.66 -2.53 31.26
N CYS A 545 11.85 -1.23 31.19
CA CYS A 545 10.92 -0.20 31.66
C CYS A 545 10.05 0.41 30.56
N VAL A 546 10.21 -0.02 29.31
CA VAL A 546 9.31 0.36 28.22
C VAL A 546 7.98 -0.36 28.42
N PHE A 547 7.03 0.37 28.92
CA PHE A 547 5.76 -0.17 29.38
C PHE A 547 4.64 0.20 28.40
N LEU A 548 4.26 -0.76 27.55
CA LEU A 548 3.19 -0.61 26.56
C LEU A 548 1.85 -0.10 27.12
N PRO A 549 1.42 -0.46 28.36
CA PRO A 549 0.17 0.04 28.90
C PRO A 549 0.07 1.57 29.05
N ASP A 550 1.18 2.28 29.23
CA ASP A 550 1.21 3.74 29.22
C ASP A 550 0.70 4.32 27.91
N GLN A 551 1.00 3.65 26.81
CA GLN A 551 0.58 4.04 25.47
C GLN A 551 -0.73 3.35 25.03
N GLY A 552 -1.34 2.52 25.87
CA GLY A 552 -2.52 1.74 25.52
C GLY A 552 -3.71 2.62 25.11
N ALA A 553 -3.96 3.69 25.82
CA ALA A 553 -5.01 4.66 25.49
C ALA A 553 -4.75 5.34 24.14
N PHE A 554 -3.50 5.65 23.83
CA PHE A 554 -3.11 6.21 22.53
C PHE A 554 -3.43 5.26 21.39
N PHE A 555 -3.10 3.95 21.51
CA PHE A 555 -3.41 2.96 20.48
C PHE A 555 -4.92 2.76 20.30
N VAL A 556 -5.70 2.76 21.38
CA VAL A 556 -7.17 2.68 21.30
C VAL A 556 -7.72 3.90 20.55
N ASN A 557 -7.28 5.11 20.90
CA ASN A 557 -7.68 6.34 20.23
C ASN A 557 -7.27 6.36 18.76
N TYR A 558 -6.07 5.86 18.42
CA TYR A 558 -5.62 5.72 17.03
C TYR A 558 -6.52 4.77 16.23
N VAL A 559 -6.90 3.62 16.81
CA VAL A 559 -7.80 2.65 16.14
C VAL A 559 -9.19 3.26 15.93
N ILE A 560 -9.72 4.00 16.92
CA ILE A 560 -11.00 4.71 16.81
C ILE A 560 -10.94 5.73 15.66
N ALA A 561 -9.93 6.59 15.64
CA ALA A 561 -9.75 7.58 14.59
C ALA A 561 -9.58 6.92 13.21
N SER A 562 -8.80 5.84 13.12
CA SER A 562 -8.63 5.06 11.89
C SER A 562 -9.94 4.43 11.42
N ALA A 563 -10.77 3.93 12.33
CA ALA A 563 -12.05 3.32 11.98
C ALA A 563 -13.05 4.36 11.46
N PHE A 564 -13.23 5.48 12.12
CA PHE A 564 -14.24 6.47 11.77
C PHE A 564 -13.76 7.47 10.71
N ILE A 565 -12.68 8.18 10.99
CA ILE A 565 -12.15 9.17 10.04
C ILE A 565 -11.59 8.47 8.81
N GLY A 566 -10.86 7.35 8.98
CA GLY A 566 -10.31 6.55 7.90
C GLY A 566 -11.39 6.09 6.92
N SER A 567 -12.43 5.44 7.42
CA SER A 567 -13.56 4.99 6.59
C SER A 567 -14.30 6.15 5.92
N GLY A 568 -14.47 7.28 6.61
CA GLY A 568 -15.07 8.47 6.03
C GLY A 568 -14.25 9.08 4.89
N MET A 569 -12.94 9.11 5.04
CA MET A 569 -12.00 9.59 4.02
C MET A 569 -11.90 8.65 2.81
N GLU A 570 -11.95 7.35 3.03
CA GLU A 570 -12.04 6.36 1.94
C GLU A 570 -13.35 6.52 1.17
N LEU A 571 -14.47 6.71 1.86
CA LEU A 571 -15.76 6.95 1.24
C LEU A 571 -15.73 8.19 0.35
N LEU A 572 -15.14 9.29 0.82
CA LEU A 572 -14.94 10.52 0.05
C LEU A 572 -13.87 10.40 -1.04
N ARG A 573 -13.00 9.40 -1.01
CA ARG A 573 -11.85 9.26 -1.92
C ARG A 573 -11.07 10.57 -2.07
N LEU A 574 -10.81 11.21 -0.95
CA LEU A 574 -10.29 12.59 -0.90
C LEU A 574 -9.02 12.80 -1.73
N PRO A 575 -8.00 11.89 -1.70
CA PRO A 575 -6.83 12.03 -2.57
C PRO A 575 -7.19 12.01 -4.06
N GLY A 576 -8.11 11.14 -4.46
CA GLY A 576 -8.61 11.05 -5.83
C GLY A 576 -9.37 12.32 -6.26
N LEU A 577 -10.18 12.88 -5.37
CA LEU A 577 -10.93 14.11 -5.60
C LEU A 577 -9.99 15.33 -5.75
N ILE A 578 -8.96 15.44 -4.91
CA ILE A 578 -7.94 16.50 -5.00
C ILE A 578 -7.20 16.39 -6.34
N LEU A 579 -6.75 15.19 -6.70
CA LEU A 579 -6.04 14.95 -7.96
C LEU A 579 -6.93 15.24 -9.18
N TYR A 580 -8.20 14.84 -9.13
CA TYR A 580 -9.19 15.15 -10.17
C TYR A 580 -9.39 16.65 -10.31
N THR A 581 -9.59 17.35 -9.19
CA THR A 581 -9.76 18.81 -9.18
C THR A 581 -8.53 19.49 -9.76
N PHE A 582 -7.34 19.06 -9.35
CA PHE A 582 -6.07 19.57 -9.89
C PHE A 582 -5.96 19.34 -11.40
N ARG A 583 -6.25 18.13 -11.90
CA ARG A 583 -6.25 17.82 -13.34
C ARG A 583 -7.29 18.64 -14.10
N MET A 584 -8.48 18.83 -13.52
CA MET A 584 -9.54 19.65 -14.11
C MET A 584 -9.11 21.12 -14.21
N ILE A 585 -8.43 21.64 -13.19
CA ILE A 585 -7.87 23.00 -13.19
C ILE A 585 -6.78 23.14 -14.25
N MET A 586 -5.91 22.14 -14.38
CA MET A 586 -4.80 22.15 -15.35
C MET A 586 -5.24 21.86 -16.79
N ALA A 587 -6.47 21.41 -17.01
CA ALA A 587 -7.00 21.13 -18.33
C ALA A 587 -7.18 22.41 -19.15
N LYS A 588 -6.49 22.53 -20.28
CA LYS A 588 -6.41 23.73 -21.10
C LYS A 588 -7.64 23.94 -21.97
N THR A 589 -8.24 22.85 -22.46
CA THR A 589 -9.33 22.89 -23.43
C THR A 589 -10.56 22.15 -22.91
N ALA A 590 -11.72 22.40 -23.55
CA ALA A 590 -12.94 21.67 -23.23
C ALA A 590 -12.80 20.16 -23.50
N ALA A 591 -12.06 19.77 -24.54
CA ALA A 591 -11.74 18.38 -24.83
C ALA A 591 -10.85 17.76 -23.75
N ASP A 592 -9.83 18.48 -23.26
CA ASP A 592 -8.99 18.01 -22.15
C ASP A 592 -9.81 17.80 -20.87
N ARG A 593 -10.74 18.71 -20.57
CA ARG A 593 -11.67 18.54 -19.43
C ARG A 593 -12.54 17.30 -19.58
N ARG A 594 -13.02 17.03 -20.80
CA ARG A 594 -13.77 15.80 -21.07
C ARG A 594 -12.91 14.57 -20.94
N ASN A 595 -11.66 14.60 -21.41
CA ASN A 595 -10.71 13.49 -21.26
C ASN A 595 -10.33 13.22 -19.79
N VAL A 596 -10.36 14.26 -18.94
CA VAL A 596 -10.19 14.11 -17.49
C VAL A 596 -11.43 13.49 -16.83
N LYS A 597 -12.62 13.76 -17.38
CA LYS A 597 -13.89 13.20 -16.91
C LYS A 597 -14.15 11.77 -17.37
N GLN A 598 -13.52 11.33 -18.44
CA GLN A 598 -13.56 9.97 -19.02
C GLN A 598 -12.34 9.17 -18.58
#